data_6e2aa0420739ecd42adb7e968f17195b
#
_entry.id   6e2aa0420739ecd42adb7e968f17195b
#
_cell.length_a   1.000
_cell.length_b   1.000
_cell.length_c   1.000
_cell.angle_alpha   90.00
_cell.angle_beta   90.00
_cell.angle_gamma   90.00
#
_symmetry.space_group_name_H-M   'P 1'
#
loop_
_entity.id
_entity.type
_entity.pdbx_description
1 polymer ?
#
loop_
_entity_poly.entity_id
_entity_poly.type
_entity_poly.pdbx_seq_one_letter_code
_entity_poly.pdbx_strand_id
1 'polypeptide(L)'
;MKPLQASSGDLNADRRADYAEMLHANGDHAAAAELLLGALEMTPQWAMGWFRLGEMQQAAGAAELAAQAWTMSLQLDPSDRQGAALNLQLIGKAPAFDALPSAFVETLFDHYAESFDESLVGRLSYRLPGMLDQAIRAARPGRFPLALDLGCGTGLMGQRLRPIADRLEGYDISAKMLRKARAKGVYDFLDKADLRDFPYAGPKADLVTVADVFIYVGALDGVVKTIARLLATDGLFAFSVETLA
;
A
#
# COMPACT_ATOMS: atom_id res chain seq x y z
N MET A 1 1.05 15.86 -5.58
CA MET A 1 0.61 15.89 -4.16
C MET A 1 1.88 15.76 -3.32
N LYS A 2 2.20 16.71 -2.43
CA LYS A 2 3.41 16.61 -1.59
C LYS A 2 3.31 15.35 -0.72
N PRO A 3 4.36 14.51 -0.66
CA PRO A 3 4.42 13.46 0.36
C PRO A 3 4.29 14.12 1.74
N LEU A 4 3.58 13.48 2.66
CA LEU A 4 3.59 13.88 4.07
C LEU A 4 5.04 13.70 4.56
N GLN A 5 5.80 14.78 4.56
CA GLN A 5 7.14 14.81 5.14
C GLN A 5 6.98 14.65 6.64
N ALA A 6 7.43 13.53 7.17
CA ALA A 6 7.65 13.46 8.61
C ALA A 6 8.72 14.50 8.95
N SER A 7 8.46 15.38 9.94
CA SER A 7 9.40 16.41 10.38
C SER A 7 10.76 15.80 10.76
N SER A 8 11.82 16.52 10.48
CA SER A 8 13.17 16.16 10.92
C SER A 8 13.36 16.28 12.44
N GLY A 9 12.43 16.99 13.11
CA GLY A 9 12.55 17.38 14.52
C GLY A 9 13.31 18.70 14.73
N ASP A 10 13.89 19.27 13.67
CA ASP A 10 14.55 20.58 13.68
C ASP A 10 13.87 21.54 12.72
N LEU A 11 13.42 22.68 13.22
CA LEU A 11 12.66 23.66 12.42
C LEU A 11 13.47 24.26 11.28
N ASN A 12 14.79 24.43 11.46
CA ASN A 12 15.65 24.99 10.40
C ASN A 12 15.92 23.95 9.32
N ALA A 13 16.11 22.67 9.70
CA ALA A 13 16.23 21.58 8.75
C ALA A 13 14.92 21.40 7.97
N ASP A 14 13.76 21.44 8.63
CA ASP A 14 12.44 21.37 7.96
C ASP A 14 12.24 22.50 6.95
N ARG A 15 12.58 23.77 7.31
CA ARG A 15 12.51 24.90 6.39
C ARG A 15 13.43 24.78 5.18
N ARG A 16 14.66 24.26 5.38
CA ARG A 16 15.59 23.99 4.26
C ARG A 16 15.03 22.91 3.35
N ALA A 17 14.47 21.84 3.92
CA ALA A 17 13.84 20.77 3.16
C ALA A 17 12.62 21.26 2.35
N ASP A 18 11.76 22.11 2.94
CA ASP A 18 10.65 22.73 2.21
C ASP A 18 11.13 23.54 1.01
N TYR A 19 12.22 24.28 1.17
CA TYR A 19 12.81 25.05 0.06
C TYR A 19 13.46 24.13 -0.98
N ALA A 20 14.11 23.05 -0.57
CA ALA A 20 14.61 22.03 -1.47
C ALA A 20 13.49 21.39 -2.30
N GLU A 21 12.33 21.08 -1.68
CA GLU A 21 11.15 20.59 -2.40
C GLU A 21 10.64 21.59 -3.45
N MET A 22 10.66 22.89 -3.14
CA MET A 22 10.29 23.93 -4.12
C MET A 22 11.24 23.96 -5.31
N LEU A 23 12.57 23.89 -5.07
CA LEU A 23 13.57 23.82 -6.14
C LEU A 23 13.37 22.56 -6.99
N HIS A 24 13.18 21.42 -6.35
CA HIS A 24 12.93 20.14 -7.03
C HIS A 24 11.67 20.21 -7.91
N ALA A 25 10.58 20.77 -7.40
CA ALA A 25 9.32 20.95 -8.14
C ALA A 25 9.46 21.89 -9.35
N ASN A 26 10.42 22.81 -9.30
CA ASN A 26 10.75 23.72 -10.41
C ASN A 26 11.80 23.14 -11.38
N GLY A 27 12.26 21.90 -11.17
CA GLY A 27 13.23 21.23 -12.04
C GLY A 27 14.70 21.47 -11.69
N ASP A 28 14.99 22.27 -10.65
CA ASP A 28 16.37 22.49 -10.19
C ASP A 28 16.78 21.42 -9.18
N HIS A 29 16.90 20.18 -9.70
CA HIS A 29 17.13 19.00 -8.87
C HIS A 29 18.50 18.98 -8.20
N ALA A 30 19.53 19.56 -8.84
CA ALA A 30 20.87 19.60 -8.29
C ALA A 30 20.95 20.55 -7.09
N ALA A 31 20.41 21.79 -7.22
CA ALA A 31 20.36 22.74 -6.10
C ALA A 31 19.45 22.22 -4.97
N ALA A 32 18.35 21.53 -5.31
CA ALA A 32 17.50 20.90 -4.32
C ALA A 32 18.25 19.86 -3.49
N ALA A 33 19.01 18.98 -4.14
CA ALA A 33 19.83 17.96 -3.47
C ALA A 33 20.90 18.57 -2.56
N GLU A 34 21.60 19.61 -3.01
CA GLU A 34 22.61 20.31 -2.22
C GLU A 34 21.99 20.95 -0.96
N LEU A 35 20.85 21.62 -1.11
CA LEU A 35 20.16 22.27 0.00
C LEU A 35 19.64 21.26 1.02
N LEU A 36 19.09 20.12 0.56
CA LEU A 36 18.60 19.06 1.45
C LEU A 36 19.75 18.35 2.16
N LEU A 37 20.89 18.17 1.50
CA LEU A 37 22.11 17.64 2.14
C LEU A 37 22.53 18.53 3.34
N GLY A 38 22.52 19.86 3.15
CA GLY A 38 22.78 20.80 4.25
C GLY A 38 21.73 20.76 5.39
N ALA A 39 20.49 20.31 5.13
CA ALA A 39 19.52 20.04 6.18
C ALA A 39 19.85 18.74 6.93
N LEU A 40 20.32 17.71 6.21
CA LEU A 40 20.72 16.42 6.79
C LEU A 40 21.98 16.48 7.63
N GLU A 41 22.89 17.44 7.37
CA GLU A 41 24.02 17.73 8.26
C GLU A 41 23.55 18.15 9.67
N MET A 42 22.41 18.81 9.76
CA MET A 42 21.79 19.20 11.04
C MET A 42 21.00 18.04 11.67
N THR A 43 20.42 17.18 10.87
CA THR A 43 19.53 16.08 11.29
C THR A 43 19.90 14.76 10.61
N PRO A 44 21.09 14.19 10.88
CA PRO A 44 21.61 13.02 10.14
C PRO A 44 20.80 11.74 10.36
N GLN A 45 19.96 11.67 11.40
CA GLN A 45 19.11 10.52 11.71
C GLN A 45 17.72 10.60 11.06
N TRP A 46 17.49 11.55 10.15
CA TRP A 46 16.21 11.74 9.48
C TRP A 46 16.08 10.85 8.24
N ALA A 47 15.56 9.63 8.41
CA ALA A 47 15.42 8.63 7.34
C ALA A 47 14.65 9.15 6.10
N MET A 48 13.54 9.88 6.31
CA MET A 48 12.77 10.48 5.23
C MET A 48 13.58 11.53 4.44
N GLY A 49 14.38 12.33 5.12
CA GLY A 49 15.26 13.30 4.46
C GLY A 49 16.28 12.62 3.55
N TRP A 50 16.89 11.53 3.99
CA TRP A 50 17.79 10.72 3.17
C TRP A 50 17.08 10.08 1.97
N PHE A 51 15.86 9.59 2.16
CA PHE A 51 15.05 9.08 1.07
C PHE A 51 14.79 10.16 0.00
N ARG A 52 14.33 11.36 0.42
CA ARG A 52 14.06 12.48 -0.48
C ARG A 52 15.32 12.98 -1.18
N LEU A 53 16.48 12.99 -0.48
CA LEU A 53 17.77 13.31 -1.10
C LEU A 53 18.06 12.36 -2.26
N GLY A 54 17.84 11.06 -2.09
CA GLY A 54 18.02 10.06 -3.14
C GLY A 54 17.12 10.34 -4.35
N GLU A 55 15.86 10.73 -4.15
CA GLU A 55 14.97 11.09 -5.26
C GLU A 55 15.44 12.34 -6.02
N MET A 56 15.89 13.39 -5.30
CA MET A 56 16.42 14.60 -5.92
C MET A 56 17.72 14.32 -6.69
N GLN A 57 18.63 13.51 -6.13
CA GLN A 57 19.87 13.09 -6.78
C GLN A 57 19.61 12.24 -8.02
N GLN A 58 18.67 11.32 -7.97
CA GLN A 58 18.26 10.53 -9.12
C GLN A 58 17.71 11.42 -10.24
N ALA A 59 16.83 12.37 -9.90
CA ALA A 59 16.30 13.33 -10.86
C ALA A 59 17.38 14.24 -11.46
N ALA A 60 18.44 14.55 -10.69
CA ALA A 60 19.63 15.26 -11.17
C ALA A 60 20.59 14.39 -12.01
N GLY A 61 20.29 13.10 -12.22
CA GLY A 61 21.14 12.16 -12.94
C GLY A 61 22.31 11.59 -12.14
N ALA A 62 22.37 11.82 -10.82
CA ALA A 62 23.45 11.39 -9.93
C ALA A 62 23.11 10.03 -9.26
N ALA A 63 22.97 8.96 -10.06
CA ALA A 63 22.47 7.65 -9.61
C ALA A 63 23.31 7.02 -8.46
N GLU A 64 24.64 7.22 -8.46
CA GLU A 64 25.49 6.68 -7.40
C GLU A 64 25.26 7.39 -6.04
N LEU A 65 25.07 8.70 -6.05
CA LEU A 65 24.72 9.47 -4.86
C LEU A 65 23.32 9.10 -4.37
N ALA A 66 22.37 8.96 -5.28
CA ALA A 66 21.02 8.49 -4.96
C ALA A 66 21.03 7.13 -4.25
N ALA A 67 21.84 6.19 -4.74
CA ALA A 67 22.00 4.88 -4.10
C ALA A 67 22.56 4.98 -2.67
N GLN A 68 23.52 5.86 -2.43
CA GLN A 68 24.08 6.10 -1.10
C GLN A 68 23.02 6.68 -0.16
N ALA A 69 22.24 7.66 -0.63
CA ALA A 69 21.20 8.29 0.15
C ALA A 69 20.07 7.30 0.52
N TRP A 70 19.61 6.48 -0.42
CA TRP A 70 18.59 5.43 -0.15
C TRP A 70 19.14 4.33 0.76
N THR A 71 20.43 3.97 0.64
CA THR A 71 21.06 3.02 1.56
C THR A 71 21.07 3.57 3.00
N MET A 72 21.38 4.86 3.16
CA MET A 72 21.32 5.52 4.46
C MET A 72 19.89 5.55 5.01
N SER A 73 18.89 5.86 4.18
CA SER A 73 17.47 5.80 4.57
C SER A 73 17.09 4.42 5.11
N LEU A 74 17.49 3.33 4.44
CA LEU A 74 17.26 1.95 4.89
C LEU A 74 17.97 1.60 6.20
N GLN A 75 19.18 2.09 6.42
CA GLN A 75 19.91 1.89 7.68
C GLN A 75 19.18 2.55 8.86
N LEU A 76 18.58 3.71 8.61
CA LEU A 76 17.86 4.48 9.63
C LEU A 76 16.42 3.98 9.85
N ASP A 77 15.75 3.49 8.81
CA ASP A 77 14.43 2.85 8.87
C ASP A 77 14.45 1.48 8.15
N PRO A 78 14.88 0.39 8.84
CA PRO A 78 14.91 -0.94 8.25
C PRO A 78 13.54 -1.51 7.87
N SER A 79 12.44 -0.89 8.34
CA SER A 79 11.09 -1.26 7.91
C SER A 79 10.76 -0.79 6.49
N ASP A 80 11.58 0.11 5.95
CA ASP A 80 11.49 0.66 4.58
C ASP A 80 10.12 1.24 4.23
N ARG A 81 9.57 2.04 5.13
CA ARG A 81 8.27 2.71 4.90
C ARG A 81 8.22 3.60 3.67
N GLN A 82 9.38 4.11 3.24
CA GLN A 82 9.53 5.00 2.09
C GLN A 82 9.70 4.24 0.76
N GLY A 83 10.16 2.99 0.77
CA GLY A 83 10.43 2.20 -0.43
C GLY A 83 11.84 2.47 -1.02
N ALA A 84 12.82 2.75 -0.17
CA ALA A 84 14.19 2.97 -0.61
C ALA A 84 14.80 1.72 -1.28
N ALA A 85 14.46 0.51 -0.81
CA ALA A 85 14.87 -0.74 -1.43
C ALA A 85 14.32 -0.88 -2.87
N LEU A 86 13.07 -0.46 -3.11
CA LEU A 86 12.47 -0.45 -4.44
C LEU A 86 13.24 0.49 -5.38
N ASN A 87 13.57 1.69 -4.92
CA ASN A 87 14.34 2.65 -5.70
C ASN A 87 15.75 2.12 -6.03
N LEU A 88 16.43 1.50 -5.05
CA LEU A 88 17.72 0.84 -5.28
C LEU A 88 17.64 -0.28 -6.33
N GLN A 89 16.57 -1.09 -6.29
CA GLN A 89 16.32 -2.12 -7.29
C GLN A 89 16.10 -1.53 -8.68
N LEU A 90 15.27 -0.48 -8.80
CA LEU A 90 14.95 0.17 -10.08
C LEU A 90 16.19 0.73 -10.78
N ILE A 91 17.21 1.17 -10.02
CA ILE A 91 18.48 1.63 -10.59
C ILE A 91 19.54 0.53 -10.66
N GLY A 92 19.19 -0.73 -10.41
CA GLY A 92 20.09 -1.89 -10.51
C GLY A 92 21.14 -1.98 -9.40
N LYS A 93 20.92 -1.34 -8.24
CA LYS A 93 21.84 -1.32 -7.08
C LYS A 93 21.42 -2.28 -5.95
N ALA A 94 20.28 -2.93 -6.07
CA ALA A 94 19.84 -3.99 -5.18
C ALA A 94 19.23 -5.15 -5.98
N PRO A 95 19.28 -6.39 -5.47
CA PRO A 95 18.60 -7.53 -6.10
C PRO A 95 17.08 -7.32 -6.09
N ALA A 96 16.38 -8.00 -7.02
CA ALA A 96 14.95 -8.09 -6.98
C ALA A 96 14.50 -8.75 -5.65
N PHE A 97 13.45 -8.25 -5.07
CA PHE A 97 12.81 -8.87 -3.89
C PHE A 97 11.48 -9.50 -4.30
N ASP A 98 11.11 -10.57 -3.60
CA ASP A 98 9.90 -11.35 -3.92
C ASP A 98 8.60 -10.62 -3.56
N ALA A 99 8.66 -9.65 -2.65
CA ALA A 99 7.50 -8.88 -2.19
C ALA A 99 7.91 -7.49 -1.68
N LEU A 100 7.03 -6.50 -1.88
CA LEU A 100 7.21 -5.17 -1.30
C LEU A 100 7.13 -5.23 0.24
N PRO A 101 7.94 -4.44 0.99
CA PRO A 101 7.81 -4.37 2.44
C PRO A 101 6.39 -3.99 2.88
N SER A 102 5.83 -4.66 3.91
CA SER A 102 4.49 -4.36 4.43
C SER A 102 4.34 -2.91 4.86
N ALA A 103 5.36 -2.37 5.51
CA ALA A 103 5.35 -0.99 5.98
C ALA A 103 5.31 0.03 4.82
N PHE A 104 5.96 -0.30 3.68
CA PHE A 104 5.85 0.51 2.47
C PHE A 104 4.43 0.44 1.88
N VAL A 105 3.86 -0.76 1.75
CA VAL A 105 2.49 -0.95 1.23
C VAL A 105 1.48 -0.21 2.12
N GLU A 106 1.60 -0.32 3.44
CA GLU A 106 0.78 0.44 4.40
C GLU A 106 0.89 1.95 4.16
N THR A 107 2.12 2.47 4.10
CA THR A 107 2.39 3.90 3.88
C THR A 107 1.81 4.38 2.56
N LEU A 108 1.99 3.60 1.50
CA LEU A 108 1.45 3.88 0.16
C LEU A 108 -0.07 4.07 0.22
N PHE A 109 -0.80 3.08 0.75
CA PHE A 109 -2.25 3.12 0.83
C PHE A 109 -2.77 4.15 1.83
N ASP A 110 -2.04 4.42 2.90
CA ASP A 110 -2.35 5.52 3.81
C ASP A 110 -2.30 6.89 3.10
N HIS A 111 -1.38 7.09 2.16
CA HIS A 111 -1.33 8.31 1.35
C HIS A 111 -2.47 8.38 0.33
N TYR A 112 -2.80 7.27 -0.30
CA TYR A 112 -3.85 7.23 -1.33
C TYR A 112 -5.27 7.28 -0.76
N ALA A 113 -5.51 6.96 0.50
CA ALA A 113 -6.83 6.75 1.07
C ALA A 113 -7.81 7.91 0.84
N GLU A 114 -7.34 9.17 0.84
CA GLU A 114 -8.21 10.34 0.67
C GLU A 114 -8.75 10.50 -0.76
N SER A 115 -7.94 10.19 -1.77
CA SER A 115 -8.29 10.34 -3.18
C SER A 115 -8.60 9.01 -3.89
N PHE A 116 -8.56 7.88 -3.16
CA PHE A 116 -8.59 6.55 -3.72
C PHE A 116 -9.86 6.29 -4.55
N ASP A 117 -11.04 6.49 -3.96
CA ASP A 117 -12.32 6.25 -4.65
C ASP A 117 -12.48 7.18 -5.87
N GLU A 118 -12.14 8.47 -5.74
CA GLU A 118 -12.20 9.41 -6.85
C GLU A 118 -11.25 9.02 -7.99
N SER A 119 -10.03 8.60 -7.64
CA SER A 119 -9.03 8.19 -8.62
C SER A 119 -9.42 6.89 -9.35
N LEU A 120 -9.84 5.87 -8.62
CA LEU A 120 -10.20 4.57 -9.19
C LEU A 120 -11.54 4.62 -9.93
N VAL A 121 -12.60 5.06 -9.28
CA VAL A 121 -13.95 5.03 -9.86
C VAL A 121 -14.13 6.14 -10.89
N GLY A 122 -13.66 7.35 -10.56
CA GLY A 122 -13.84 8.53 -11.43
C GLY A 122 -12.91 8.56 -12.64
N ARG A 123 -11.59 8.30 -12.44
CA ARG A 123 -10.58 8.46 -13.51
C ARG A 123 -10.25 7.16 -14.23
N LEU A 124 -10.19 6.02 -13.53
CA LEU A 124 -9.77 4.73 -14.09
C LEU A 124 -10.93 3.81 -14.45
N SER A 125 -12.19 4.24 -14.25
CA SER A 125 -13.38 3.44 -14.52
C SER A 125 -13.30 2.03 -13.92
N TYR A 126 -12.84 1.93 -12.68
CA TYR A 126 -12.58 0.68 -11.97
C TYR A 126 -13.84 -0.19 -11.86
N ARG A 127 -13.84 -1.32 -12.54
CA ARG A 127 -15.00 -2.20 -12.66
C ARG A 127 -14.84 -3.55 -11.97
N LEU A 128 -13.66 -3.85 -11.43
CA LEU A 128 -13.36 -5.15 -10.86
C LEU A 128 -14.34 -5.60 -9.76
N PRO A 129 -14.79 -4.75 -8.80
CA PRO A 129 -15.78 -5.18 -7.82
C PRO A 129 -17.09 -5.66 -8.44
N GLY A 130 -17.52 -5.03 -9.55
CA GLY A 130 -18.70 -5.47 -10.30
C GLY A 130 -18.50 -6.78 -11.03
N MET A 131 -17.31 -6.99 -11.60
CA MET A 131 -16.95 -8.23 -12.30
C MET A 131 -16.87 -9.42 -11.31
N LEU A 132 -16.22 -9.21 -10.15
CA LEU A 132 -16.17 -10.25 -9.11
C LEU A 132 -17.56 -10.57 -8.54
N ASP A 133 -18.41 -9.56 -8.29
CA ASP A 133 -19.80 -9.79 -7.85
C ASP A 133 -20.58 -10.66 -8.84
N GLN A 134 -20.46 -10.36 -10.14
CA GLN A 134 -21.10 -11.18 -11.19
C GLN A 134 -20.57 -12.62 -11.21
N ALA A 135 -19.25 -12.81 -11.11
CA ALA A 135 -18.64 -14.13 -11.08
C ALA A 135 -19.05 -14.93 -9.83
N ILE A 136 -19.10 -14.29 -8.66
CA ILE A 136 -19.55 -14.91 -7.40
C ILE A 136 -21.00 -15.38 -7.51
N ARG A 137 -21.90 -14.53 -8.00
CA ARG A 137 -23.33 -14.86 -8.15
C ARG A 137 -23.57 -15.95 -9.21
N ALA A 138 -22.76 -15.99 -10.26
CA ALA A 138 -22.82 -17.05 -11.28
C ALA A 138 -22.33 -18.39 -10.74
N ALA A 139 -21.24 -18.40 -9.94
CA ALA A 139 -20.68 -19.61 -9.35
C ALA A 139 -21.56 -20.17 -8.23
N ARG A 140 -22.11 -19.31 -7.38
CA ARG A 140 -22.95 -19.69 -6.23
C ARG A 140 -24.06 -18.65 -6.00
N PRO A 141 -25.26 -18.87 -6.54
CA PRO A 141 -26.42 -18.02 -6.25
C PRO A 141 -26.84 -18.11 -4.80
N GLY A 142 -27.31 -17.00 -4.22
CA GLY A 142 -27.82 -16.94 -2.86
C GLY A 142 -26.98 -16.07 -1.94
N ARG A 143 -27.10 -16.34 -0.64
CA ARG A 143 -26.41 -15.59 0.43
C ARG A 143 -25.29 -16.42 1.04
N PHE A 144 -24.31 -15.74 1.57
CA PHE A 144 -23.17 -16.32 2.27
C PHE A 144 -23.31 -15.98 3.77
N PRO A 145 -23.41 -16.99 4.66
CA PRO A 145 -23.46 -16.77 6.12
C PRO A 145 -22.32 -15.88 6.61
N LEU A 146 -21.08 -16.15 6.14
CA LEU A 146 -19.90 -15.33 6.45
C LEU A 146 -19.08 -15.07 5.19
N ALA A 147 -18.85 -13.79 4.90
CA ALA A 147 -17.92 -13.35 3.87
C ALA A 147 -16.76 -12.57 4.48
N LEU A 148 -15.53 -12.86 4.04
CA LEU A 148 -14.33 -12.12 4.37
C LEU A 148 -13.84 -11.36 3.13
N ASP A 149 -13.59 -10.06 3.28
CA ASP A 149 -13.04 -9.17 2.26
C ASP A 149 -11.61 -8.79 2.67
N LEU A 150 -10.62 -9.47 2.08
CA LEU A 150 -9.21 -9.36 2.43
C LEU A 150 -8.52 -8.35 1.51
N GLY A 151 -7.92 -7.30 2.09
CA GLY A 151 -7.49 -6.12 1.38
C GLY A 151 -8.69 -5.27 0.97
N CYS A 152 -9.62 -5.05 1.90
CA CYS A 152 -10.90 -4.42 1.62
C CYS A 152 -10.80 -2.94 1.18
N GLY A 153 -9.65 -2.30 1.37
CA GLY A 153 -9.39 -0.92 1.00
C GLY A 153 -10.41 0.03 1.61
N THR A 154 -10.97 0.89 0.77
CA THR A 154 -12.07 1.79 1.17
C THR A 154 -13.45 1.12 1.21
N GLY A 155 -13.53 -0.17 0.88
CA GLY A 155 -14.78 -0.94 0.93
C GLY A 155 -15.58 -0.95 -0.38
N LEU A 156 -14.94 -0.75 -1.54
CA LEU A 156 -15.63 -0.82 -2.85
C LEU A 156 -16.17 -2.23 -3.13
N MET A 157 -15.40 -3.28 -2.81
CA MET A 157 -15.87 -4.67 -2.92
C MET A 157 -16.94 -4.96 -1.86
N GLY A 158 -16.76 -4.49 -0.63
CA GLY A 158 -17.74 -4.67 0.45
C GLY A 158 -19.14 -4.15 0.12
N GLN A 159 -19.26 -3.04 -0.63
CA GLN A 159 -20.56 -2.55 -1.10
C GLN A 159 -21.28 -3.57 -2.03
N ARG A 160 -20.52 -4.36 -2.79
CA ARG A 160 -21.04 -5.43 -3.66
C ARG A 160 -21.38 -6.69 -2.86
N LEU A 161 -20.60 -6.97 -1.81
CA LEU A 161 -20.79 -8.15 -0.97
C LEU A 161 -21.95 -7.99 0.02
N ARG A 162 -22.19 -6.77 0.54
CA ARG A 162 -23.23 -6.55 1.58
C ARG A 162 -24.60 -7.14 1.25
N PRO A 163 -25.13 -7.02 0.02
CA PRO A 163 -26.44 -7.61 -0.33
C PRO A 163 -26.48 -9.15 -0.29
N ILE A 164 -25.33 -9.81 -0.39
CA ILE A 164 -25.22 -11.28 -0.47
C ILE A 164 -24.54 -11.91 0.75
N ALA A 165 -24.08 -11.13 1.72
CA ALA A 165 -23.47 -11.63 2.95
C ALA A 165 -24.39 -11.38 4.15
N ASP A 166 -24.58 -12.39 5.03
CA ASP A 166 -25.27 -12.20 6.29
C ASP A 166 -24.36 -11.48 7.29
N ARG A 167 -23.11 -11.93 7.39
CA ARG A 167 -22.01 -11.28 8.09
C ARG A 167 -20.88 -10.98 7.12
N LEU A 168 -20.40 -9.73 7.13
CA LEU A 168 -19.31 -9.26 6.27
C LEU A 168 -18.18 -8.68 7.13
N GLU A 169 -17.01 -9.27 7.04
CA GLU A 169 -15.81 -8.80 7.73
C GLU A 169 -14.79 -8.30 6.71
N GLY A 170 -14.17 -7.16 6.98
CA GLY A 170 -13.15 -6.56 6.12
C GLY A 170 -11.82 -6.41 6.84
N TYR A 171 -10.74 -6.68 6.13
CA TYR A 171 -9.37 -6.59 6.65
C TYR A 171 -8.50 -5.85 5.66
N ASP A 172 -7.68 -4.92 6.17
CA ASP A 172 -6.75 -4.16 5.34
C ASP A 172 -5.50 -3.77 6.14
N ILE A 173 -4.38 -3.61 5.46
CA ILE A 173 -3.12 -3.19 6.10
C ILE A 173 -3.13 -1.70 6.46
N SER A 174 -3.89 -0.86 5.73
CA SER A 174 -3.96 0.57 5.91
C SER A 174 -5.07 0.98 6.89
N ALA A 175 -4.68 1.59 8.00
CA ALA A 175 -5.64 2.16 8.95
C ALA A 175 -6.48 3.29 8.35
N LYS A 176 -5.96 4.04 7.36
CA LYS A 176 -6.69 5.11 6.70
C LYS A 176 -7.73 4.56 5.72
N MET A 177 -7.41 3.49 5.00
CA MET A 177 -8.38 2.76 4.18
C MET A 177 -9.55 2.25 5.02
N LEU A 178 -9.25 1.59 6.15
CA LEU A 178 -10.26 1.08 7.07
C LEU A 178 -11.18 2.18 7.64
N ARG A 179 -10.66 3.39 7.87
CA ARG A 179 -11.53 4.52 8.26
C ARG A 179 -12.53 4.89 7.16
N LYS A 180 -12.11 4.88 5.89
CA LYS A 180 -13.01 5.10 4.74
C LYS A 180 -14.02 3.97 4.60
N ALA A 181 -13.61 2.72 4.74
CA ALA A 181 -14.49 1.56 4.73
C ALA A 181 -15.54 1.63 5.85
N ARG A 182 -15.13 2.01 7.06
CA ARG A 182 -16.03 2.19 8.22
C ARG A 182 -17.08 3.26 7.96
N ALA A 183 -16.73 4.35 7.31
CA ALA A 183 -17.66 5.42 6.95
C ALA A 183 -18.75 4.96 5.97
N LYS A 184 -18.51 3.92 5.15
CA LYS A 184 -19.52 3.34 4.25
C LYS A 184 -20.57 2.48 4.97
N GLY A 185 -20.28 2.02 6.19
CA GLY A 185 -21.26 1.29 7.05
C GLY A 185 -21.71 -0.06 6.50
N VAL A 186 -20.92 -0.71 5.65
CA VAL A 186 -21.29 -1.97 4.98
C VAL A 186 -20.72 -3.22 5.66
N TYR A 187 -19.71 -3.07 6.52
CA TYR A 187 -19.06 -4.17 7.23
C TYR A 187 -19.59 -4.32 8.65
N ASP A 188 -19.76 -5.55 9.09
CA ASP A 188 -20.08 -5.89 10.49
C ASP A 188 -18.84 -5.85 11.37
N PHE A 189 -17.65 -6.09 10.77
CA PHE A 189 -16.37 -6.05 11.46
C PHE A 189 -15.29 -5.53 10.51
N LEU A 190 -14.38 -4.71 11.02
CA LEU A 190 -13.22 -4.18 10.29
C LEU A 190 -12.01 -4.17 11.20
N ASP A 191 -10.91 -4.78 10.75
CA ASP A 191 -9.66 -4.81 11.50
C ASP A 191 -8.44 -4.65 10.60
N LYS A 192 -7.34 -4.18 11.21
CA LYS A 192 -6.07 -4.02 10.53
C LYS A 192 -5.32 -5.35 10.51
N ALA A 193 -4.95 -5.81 9.32
CA ALA A 193 -4.19 -7.05 9.15
C ALA A 193 -3.29 -7.03 7.91
N ASP A 194 -2.12 -7.67 8.01
CA ASP A 194 -1.28 -8.04 6.87
C ASP A 194 -1.67 -9.44 6.40
N LEU A 195 -1.97 -9.62 5.11
CA LEU A 195 -2.34 -10.92 4.56
C LEU A 195 -1.20 -11.95 4.56
N ARG A 196 0.04 -11.51 4.67
CA ARG A 196 1.21 -12.39 4.77
C ARG A 196 1.33 -13.06 6.14
N ASP A 197 0.78 -12.42 7.17
CA ASP A 197 0.71 -12.94 8.54
C ASP A 197 -0.69 -12.68 9.10
N PHE A 198 -1.70 -13.37 8.53
CA PHE A 198 -3.10 -13.11 8.82
C PHE A 198 -3.58 -13.90 10.06
N PRO A 199 -3.73 -13.25 11.22
CA PRO A 199 -4.03 -13.90 12.49
C PRO A 199 -5.53 -14.14 12.70
N TYR A 200 -6.19 -14.77 11.74
CA TYR A 200 -7.63 -15.00 11.84
C TYR A 200 -7.97 -16.18 12.77
N ALA A 201 -8.76 -15.92 13.80
CA ALA A 201 -9.23 -16.91 14.76
C ALA A 201 -10.77 -17.10 14.75
N GLY A 202 -11.45 -16.54 13.75
CA GLY A 202 -12.91 -16.62 13.62
C GLY A 202 -13.39 -17.94 13.00
N PRO A 203 -14.71 -18.07 12.76
CA PRO A 203 -15.29 -19.23 12.08
C PRO A 203 -14.86 -19.31 10.62
N LYS A 204 -15.03 -20.49 10.02
CA LYS A 204 -14.79 -20.70 8.59
C LYS A 204 -15.73 -19.85 7.75
N ALA A 205 -15.18 -19.23 6.70
CA ALA A 205 -15.94 -18.37 5.80
C ALA A 205 -16.54 -19.13 4.63
N ASP A 206 -17.75 -18.76 4.23
CA ASP A 206 -18.42 -19.30 3.04
C ASP A 206 -17.97 -18.60 1.76
N LEU A 207 -17.45 -17.38 1.90
CA LEU A 207 -16.87 -16.59 0.81
C LEU A 207 -15.63 -15.85 1.31
N VAL A 208 -14.54 -15.92 0.55
CA VAL A 208 -13.38 -15.04 0.74
C VAL A 208 -13.15 -14.28 -0.56
N THR A 209 -12.99 -12.97 -0.48
CA THR A 209 -12.64 -12.11 -1.63
C THR A 209 -11.28 -11.46 -1.44
N VAL A 210 -10.51 -11.34 -2.54
CA VAL A 210 -9.23 -10.63 -2.63
C VAL A 210 -9.22 -9.87 -3.96
N ALA A 211 -9.51 -8.57 -3.90
CA ALA A 211 -9.65 -7.73 -5.09
C ALA A 211 -8.48 -6.75 -5.21
N ASP A 212 -7.65 -6.87 -6.24
CA ASP A 212 -6.46 -6.03 -6.52
C ASP A 212 -5.44 -5.95 -5.38
N VAL A 213 -5.16 -7.07 -4.72
CA VAL A 213 -4.24 -7.12 -3.57
C VAL A 213 -2.98 -7.93 -3.88
N PHE A 214 -3.09 -8.99 -4.65
CA PHE A 214 -2.00 -9.95 -4.85
C PHE A 214 -0.74 -9.36 -5.49
N ILE A 215 -0.87 -8.31 -6.26
CA ILE A 215 0.26 -7.55 -6.83
C ILE A 215 1.22 -6.99 -5.73
N TYR A 216 0.73 -6.77 -4.51
CA TYR A 216 1.53 -6.25 -3.39
C TYR A 216 2.07 -7.34 -2.46
N VAL A 217 1.61 -8.59 -2.62
CA VAL A 217 1.91 -9.68 -1.68
C VAL A 217 3.18 -10.42 -2.04
N GLY A 218 3.54 -10.48 -3.33
CA GLY A 218 4.66 -11.29 -3.82
C GLY A 218 4.28 -12.75 -4.02
N ALA A 219 5.06 -13.68 -3.46
CA ALA A 219 4.79 -15.12 -3.60
C ALA A 219 3.45 -15.51 -2.96
N LEU A 220 2.53 -16.05 -3.76
CA LEU A 220 1.14 -16.30 -3.36
C LEU A 220 0.93 -17.60 -2.58
N ASP A 221 1.88 -18.56 -2.64
CA ASP A 221 1.74 -19.89 -2.04
C ASP A 221 1.33 -19.89 -0.56
N GLY A 222 1.97 -19.01 0.23
CA GLY A 222 1.68 -18.84 1.66
C GLY A 222 0.28 -18.30 1.91
N VAL A 223 -0.07 -17.24 1.19
CA VAL A 223 -1.37 -16.55 1.35
C VAL A 223 -2.51 -17.44 0.87
N VAL A 224 -2.37 -18.11 -0.28
CA VAL A 224 -3.38 -19.04 -0.79
C VAL A 224 -3.60 -20.20 0.17
N LYS A 225 -2.54 -20.77 0.75
CA LYS A 225 -2.67 -21.81 1.80
C LYS A 225 -3.39 -21.28 3.03
N THR A 226 -3.13 -20.06 3.43
CA THR A 226 -3.83 -19.42 4.56
C THR A 226 -5.31 -19.24 4.22
N ILE A 227 -5.65 -18.68 3.04
CA ILE A 227 -7.03 -18.50 2.59
C ILE A 227 -7.77 -19.85 2.52
N ALA A 228 -7.13 -20.91 2.00
CA ALA A 228 -7.72 -22.25 1.98
C ALA A 228 -8.09 -22.76 3.39
N ARG A 229 -7.33 -22.36 4.41
CA ARG A 229 -7.65 -22.71 5.82
C ARG A 229 -8.81 -21.89 6.38
N LEU A 230 -9.07 -20.71 5.85
CA LEU A 230 -10.19 -19.85 6.27
C LEU A 230 -11.53 -20.33 5.71
N LEU A 231 -11.53 -21.00 4.56
CA LEU A 231 -12.74 -21.44 3.88
C LEU A 231 -13.44 -22.60 4.60
N ALA A 232 -14.76 -22.54 4.64
CA ALA A 232 -15.62 -23.65 4.99
C ALA A 232 -15.58 -24.74 3.91
N THR A 233 -16.11 -25.92 4.19
CA THR A 233 -16.37 -26.94 3.16
C THR A 233 -17.28 -26.34 2.10
N ASP A 234 -16.91 -26.46 0.83
CA ASP A 234 -17.59 -25.82 -0.31
C ASP A 234 -17.58 -24.28 -0.30
N GLY A 235 -16.73 -23.65 0.52
CA GLY A 235 -16.52 -22.20 0.52
C GLY A 235 -15.95 -21.71 -0.81
N LEU A 236 -16.36 -20.51 -1.23
CA LEU A 236 -15.94 -19.90 -2.49
C LEU A 236 -14.78 -18.92 -2.24
N PHE A 237 -13.74 -18.99 -3.09
CA PHE A 237 -12.66 -18.01 -3.14
C PHE A 237 -12.73 -17.24 -4.47
N ALA A 238 -12.92 -15.93 -4.39
CA ALA A 238 -12.98 -15.04 -5.55
C ALA A 238 -11.85 -13.98 -5.45
N PHE A 239 -11.03 -13.89 -6.48
CA PHE A 239 -9.87 -13.00 -6.48
C PHE A 239 -9.56 -12.47 -7.88
N SER A 240 -8.71 -11.45 -7.95
CA SER A 240 -8.11 -10.97 -9.18
C SER A 240 -6.60 -11.15 -9.19
N VAL A 241 -6.06 -11.35 -10.38
CA VAL A 241 -4.62 -11.30 -10.68
C VAL A 241 -4.41 -10.50 -11.95
N GLU A 242 -3.28 -9.83 -12.04
CA GLU A 242 -2.83 -9.23 -13.30
C GLU A 242 -2.17 -10.31 -14.16
N THR A 243 -2.44 -10.29 -15.46
CA THR A 243 -1.74 -11.12 -16.44
C THR A 243 -0.69 -10.28 -17.14
N LEU A 244 0.52 -10.80 -17.26
CA LEU A 244 1.52 -10.21 -18.15
C LEU A 244 1.01 -10.34 -19.59
N ALA A 245 0.89 -9.21 -20.28
CA ALA A 245 0.53 -9.16 -21.70
C ALA A 245 1.71 -9.54 -22.59
#